data_fc4cfcda591e1de785e132a3db9fea8b
#
_entry.id   fc4cfcda591e1de785e132a3db9fea8b
#
_cell.length_a   1.000
_cell.length_b   1.000
_cell.length_c   1.000
_cell.angle_alpha   90.00
_cell.angle_beta   90.00
_cell.angle_gamma   90.00
#
_symmetry.space_group_name_H-M   'P 1'
#
loop_
_entity.id
_entity.type
_entity.pdbx_description
1 polymer ?
#
loop_
_entity_poly.entity_id
_entity_poly.type
_entity_poly.pdbx_seq_one_letter_code
_entity_poly.pdbx_strand_id
1 'polypeptide(L)'
;VVQAKSFEEAVACYISLKYIGYKKIAFSYGAQYYNDLFPHPNKFVGKMMGRIMTIHKMWDMGIIKPTDKIHLLGCALPQEFAYYKKLMGLGIIESLDTSNPIIHGLKGIKYEHYGLKEKDPTKIDQLEEVEITSNVLYNINYNLIKFKQFLK
;
A
#
# COMPACT_ATOMS: atom_id res chain seq x y z
N VAL A 1 -8.30 -8.84 -7.63
CA VAL A 1 -7.01 -8.17 -7.36
C VAL A 1 -6.23 -8.07 -8.66
N VAL A 2 -5.71 -6.89 -8.98
CA VAL A 2 -4.76 -6.71 -10.08
C VAL A 2 -3.40 -7.21 -9.61
N GLN A 3 -2.94 -8.29 -10.23
CA GLN A 3 -1.58 -8.83 -10.12
C GLN A 3 -1.04 -9.00 -11.54
N ALA A 4 0.12 -8.44 -11.83
CA ALA A 4 0.65 -8.40 -13.18
C ALA A 4 2.18 -8.41 -13.16
N LYS A 5 2.76 -8.79 -14.30
CA LYS A 5 4.22 -8.77 -14.53
C LYS A 5 4.64 -7.59 -15.41
N SER A 6 3.65 -6.90 -16.02
CA SER A 6 3.87 -5.69 -16.81
C SER A 6 2.70 -4.71 -16.65
N PHE A 7 2.89 -3.50 -17.16
CA PHE A 7 1.83 -2.50 -17.19
C PHE A 7 0.65 -2.96 -18.07
N GLU A 8 0.93 -3.55 -19.23
CA GLU A 8 -0.09 -4.04 -20.18
C GLU A 8 -0.94 -5.14 -19.55
N GLU A 9 -0.30 -6.08 -18.82
CA GLU A 9 -1.03 -7.11 -18.07
C GLU A 9 -1.88 -6.50 -16.94
N ALA A 10 -1.39 -5.45 -16.27
CA ALA A 10 -2.17 -4.77 -15.24
C ALA A 10 -3.43 -4.11 -15.84
N VAL A 11 -3.30 -3.48 -17.00
CA VAL A 11 -4.43 -2.90 -17.75
C VAL A 11 -5.43 -3.98 -18.14
N ALA A 12 -4.96 -5.06 -18.75
CA ALA A 12 -5.81 -6.17 -19.19
C ALA A 12 -6.57 -6.81 -18.01
N CYS A 13 -5.86 -7.05 -16.89
CA CYS A 13 -6.46 -7.59 -15.69
C CYS A 13 -7.52 -6.64 -15.12
N TYR A 14 -7.23 -5.34 -15.04
CA TYR A 14 -8.17 -4.35 -14.53
C TYR A 14 -9.45 -4.28 -15.39
N ILE A 15 -9.30 -4.20 -16.72
CA ILE A 15 -10.43 -4.16 -17.66
C ILE A 15 -11.27 -5.43 -17.54
N SER A 16 -10.64 -6.60 -17.45
CA SER A 16 -11.34 -7.88 -17.28
C SER A 16 -12.16 -7.91 -15.98
N LEU A 17 -11.58 -7.44 -14.86
CA LEU A 17 -12.29 -7.36 -13.59
C LEU A 17 -13.50 -6.40 -13.67
N LYS A 18 -13.35 -5.26 -14.36
CA LYS A 18 -14.45 -4.33 -14.60
C LYS A 18 -15.54 -4.96 -15.46
N TYR A 19 -15.16 -5.69 -16.52
CA TYR A 19 -16.09 -6.37 -17.40
C TYR A 19 -16.94 -7.43 -16.68
N ILE A 20 -16.32 -8.17 -15.73
CA ILE A 20 -17.02 -9.15 -14.88
C ILE A 20 -17.99 -8.46 -13.90
N GLY A 21 -17.86 -7.14 -13.68
CA GLY A 21 -18.78 -6.36 -12.85
C GLY A 21 -18.25 -5.97 -11.47
N TYR A 22 -16.96 -6.18 -11.20
CA TYR A 22 -16.37 -5.72 -9.94
C TYR A 22 -16.34 -4.20 -9.86
N LYS A 23 -16.93 -3.64 -8.80
CA LYS A 23 -16.98 -2.19 -8.56
C LYS A 23 -15.78 -1.68 -7.76
N LYS A 24 -15.22 -2.53 -6.88
CA LYS A 24 -14.01 -2.25 -6.13
C LYS A 24 -12.92 -3.22 -6.56
N ILE A 25 -11.78 -2.69 -6.98
CA ILE A 25 -10.65 -3.47 -7.51
C ILE A 25 -9.42 -3.16 -6.68
N ALA A 26 -8.74 -4.20 -6.21
CA ALA A 26 -7.52 -4.06 -5.44
C ALA A 26 -6.28 -4.08 -6.34
N PHE A 27 -5.31 -3.22 -6.04
CA PHE A 27 -3.97 -3.26 -6.61
C PHE A 27 -3.00 -3.83 -5.57
N SER A 28 -2.37 -4.96 -5.91
CA SER A 28 -1.40 -5.60 -5.04
C SER A 28 -0.12 -4.75 -4.92
N TYR A 29 0.45 -4.69 -3.72
CA TYR A 29 1.77 -4.09 -3.50
C TYR A 29 2.91 -4.95 -4.04
N GLY A 30 2.68 -6.26 -4.21
CA GLY A 30 3.71 -7.25 -4.49
C GLY A 30 4.14 -7.38 -5.95
N ALA A 31 3.60 -6.60 -6.89
CA ALA A 31 3.97 -6.72 -8.28
C ALA A 31 5.45 -6.43 -8.51
N GLN A 32 6.15 -7.39 -9.14
CA GLN A 32 7.61 -7.30 -9.34
C GLN A 32 7.98 -6.14 -10.25
N TYR A 33 7.22 -5.92 -11.33
CA TYR A 33 7.50 -4.88 -12.32
C TYR A 33 7.45 -3.44 -11.77
N TYR A 34 6.89 -3.21 -10.58
CA TYR A 34 6.92 -1.89 -9.95
C TYR A 34 8.32 -1.40 -9.69
N ASN A 35 9.24 -2.29 -9.25
CA ASN A 35 10.64 -1.93 -9.07
C ASN A 35 11.35 -1.69 -10.40
N ASP A 36 10.88 -2.31 -11.49
CA ASP A 36 11.42 -2.07 -12.83
C ASP A 36 10.95 -0.72 -13.37
N LEU A 37 9.71 -0.32 -13.07
CA LEU A 37 9.18 1.00 -13.42
C LEU A 37 9.85 2.13 -12.65
N PHE A 38 10.18 1.90 -11.39
CA PHE A 38 10.84 2.88 -10.54
C PHE A 38 11.98 2.20 -9.75
N PRO A 39 13.15 2.04 -10.36
CA PRO A 39 14.32 1.49 -9.68
C PRO A 39 14.73 2.39 -8.50
N HIS A 40 14.78 1.78 -7.31
CA HIS A 40 15.18 2.50 -6.11
C HIS A 40 15.94 1.56 -5.15
N PRO A 41 17.01 2.03 -4.46
CA PRO A 41 17.75 1.20 -3.51
C PRO A 41 16.86 0.59 -2.42
N ASN A 42 15.88 1.36 -1.93
CA ASN A 42 14.84 0.85 -1.05
C ASN A 42 13.70 0.27 -1.89
N LYS A 43 13.59 -1.06 -1.92
CA LYS A 43 12.57 -1.80 -2.70
C LYS A 43 11.12 -1.44 -2.33
N PHE A 44 10.86 -1.02 -1.09
CA PHE A 44 9.51 -0.58 -0.70
C PHE A 44 9.15 0.74 -1.35
N VAL A 45 10.11 1.65 -1.46
CA VAL A 45 9.92 2.91 -2.20
C VAL A 45 9.71 2.62 -3.68
N GLY A 46 10.52 1.74 -4.27
CA GLY A 46 10.37 1.32 -5.67
C GLY A 46 8.97 0.76 -5.95
N LYS A 47 8.51 -0.18 -5.13
CA LYS A 47 7.16 -0.75 -5.25
C LYS A 47 6.05 0.27 -5.06
N MET A 48 6.17 1.16 -4.07
CA MET A 48 5.22 2.24 -3.84
C MET A 48 5.11 3.15 -5.07
N MET A 49 6.23 3.65 -5.55
CA MET A 49 6.27 4.56 -6.70
C MET A 49 5.82 3.87 -7.98
N GLY A 50 6.22 2.64 -8.22
CA GLY A 50 5.77 1.85 -9.37
C GLY A 50 4.26 1.62 -9.37
N ARG A 51 3.65 1.33 -8.21
CA ARG A 51 2.18 1.22 -8.08
C ARG A 51 1.50 2.57 -8.33
N ILE A 52 2.02 3.66 -7.78
CA ILE A 52 1.52 5.02 -8.02
C ILE A 52 1.56 5.33 -9.52
N MET A 53 2.70 5.11 -10.17
CA MET A 53 2.85 5.36 -11.61
C MET A 53 1.89 4.53 -12.44
N THR A 54 1.69 3.26 -12.09
CA THR A 54 0.75 2.37 -12.78
C THR A 54 -0.68 2.90 -12.68
N ILE A 55 -1.16 3.19 -11.48
CA ILE A 55 -2.53 3.67 -11.26
C ILE A 55 -2.72 5.04 -11.91
N HIS A 56 -1.75 5.95 -11.77
CA HIS A 56 -1.81 7.27 -12.38
C HIS A 56 -1.85 7.19 -13.91
N LYS A 57 -1.00 6.38 -14.52
CA LYS A 57 -1.01 6.20 -15.99
C LYS A 57 -2.34 5.62 -16.48
N MET A 58 -2.92 4.65 -15.76
CA MET A 58 -4.24 4.12 -16.09
C MET A 58 -5.35 5.17 -15.95
N TRP A 59 -5.22 6.07 -14.98
CA TRP A 59 -6.12 7.21 -14.82
C TRP A 59 -6.00 8.20 -15.99
N ASP A 60 -4.80 8.61 -16.35
CA ASP A 60 -4.54 9.54 -17.45
C ASP A 60 -5.02 8.99 -18.80
N MET A 61 -4.92 7.67 -18.99
CA MET A 61 -5.44 6.97 -20.13
C MET A 61 -6.96 6.82 -20.11
N GLY A 62 -7.63 7.25 -19.04
CA GLY A 62 -9.06 7.11 -18.86
C GLY A 62 -9.55 5.65 -18.69
N ILE A 63 -8.66 4.74 -18.32
CA ILE A 63 -9.00 3.33 -18.01
C ILE A 63 -9.67 3.28 -16.63
N ILE A 64 -9.08 3.94 -15.65
CA ILE A 64 -9.69 4.18 -14.33
C ILE A 64 -10.59 5.41 -14.44
N LYS A 65 -11.82 5.30 -13.99
CA LYS A 65 -12.82 6.37 -14.03
C LYS A 65 -13.02 6.98 -12.66
N PRO A 66 -13.53 8.22 -12.56
CA PRO A 66 -13.85 8.88 -11.26
C PRO A 66 -14.84 8.10 -10.39
N THR A 67 -15.65 7.24 -11.02
CA THR A 67 -16.63 6.37 -10.33
C THR A 67 -16.05 5.08 -9.81
N ASP A 68 -14.83 4.74 -10.19
CA ASP A 68 -14.17 3.50 -9.77
C ASP A 68 -13.71 3.58 -8.32
N LYS A 69 -13.64 2.42 -7.67
CA LYS A 69 -13.17 2.28 -6.31
C LYS A 69 -11.95 1.37 -6.28
N ILE A 70 -10.88 1.88 -5.72
CA ILE A 70 -9.61 1.15 -5.60
C ILE A 70 -9.31 0.84 -4.14
N HIS A 71 -8.86 -0.38 -3.91
CA HIS A 71 -8.26 -0.81 -2.66
C HIS A 71 -6.75 -0.99 -2.85
N LEU A 72 -5.95 -0.39 -1.96
CA LEU A 72 -4.51 -0.57 -1.95
C LEU A 72 -4.16 -1.78 -1.08
N LEU A 73 -3.97 -2.93 -1.70
CA LEU A 73 -3.64 -4.17 -0.99
C LEU A 73 -2.16 -4.16 -0.56
N GLY A 74 -1.93 -4.25 0.75
CA GLY A 74 -0.60 -4.25 1.34
C GLY A 74 0.10 -2.89 1.25
N CYS A 75 -0.52 -1.81 1.71
CA CYS A 75 0.10 -0.48 1.72
C CYS A 75 1.20 -0.40 2.79
N ALA A 76 2.44 -0.71 2.42
CA ALA A 76 3.56 -0.77 3.36
C ALA A 76 3.99 0.62 3.87
N LEU A 77 3.88 1.63 3.04
CA LEU A 77 4.30 3.00 3.34
C LEU A 77 3.08 3.94 3.35
N PRO A 78 2.74 4.56 4.49
CA PRO A 78 1.56 5.43 4.59
C PRO A 78 1.65 6.66 3.67
N GLN A 79 2.86 7.09 3.33
CA GLN A 79 3.11 8.19 2.40
C GLN A 79 2.51 7.96 1.02
N GLU A 80 2.32 6.70 0.62
CA GLU A 80 1.69 6.35 -0.65
C GLU A 80 0.30 6.97 -0.79
N PHE A 81 -0.49 6.93 0.28
CA PHE A 81 -1.84 7.50 0.26
C PHE A 81 -1.83 9.01 -0.02
N ALA A 82 -0.86 9.73 0.55
CA ALA A 82 -0.73 11.17 0.33
C ALA A 82 -0.45 11.53 -1.14
N TYR A 83 0.26 10.67 -1.88
CA TYR A 83 0.48 10.86 -3.31
C TYR A 83 -0.82 10.76 -4.12
N TYR A 84 -1.64 9.75 -3.86
CA TYR A 84 -2.92 9.62 -4.55
C TYR A 84 -3.85 10.80 -4.27
N LYS A 85 -3.90 11.24 -3.01
CA LYS A 85 -4.67 12.43 -2.62
C LYS A 85 -4.26 13.66 -3.42
N LYS A 86 -2.97 13.85 -3.63
CA LYS A 86 -2.42 15.01 -4.34
C LYS A 86 -2.61 14.93 -5.86
N LEU A 87 -2.48 13.73 -6.45
CA LEU A 87 -2.44 13.56 -7.90
C LEU A 87 -3.82 13.36 -8.53
N MET A 88 -4.73 12.66 -7.84
CA MET A 88 -5.96 12.15 -8.45
C MET A 88 -7.23 12.65 -7.73
N GLY A 89 -7.09 13.37 -6.61
CA GLY A 89 -8.22 13.60 -5.72
C GLY A 89 -8.63 12.34 -4.95
N LEU A 90 -9.34 12.52 -3.85
CA LEU A 90 -9.54 11.44 -2.86
C LEU A 90 -10.61 10.40 -3.21
N GLY A 91 -11.43 10.64 -4.24
CA GLY A 91 -12.62 9.83 -4.45
C GLY A 91 -12.39 8.41 -4.91
N ILE A 92 -11.22 8.08 -5.43
CA ILE A 92 -10.93 6.81 -6.10
C ILE A 92 -10.34 5.78 -5.15
N ILE A 93 -9.40 6.19 -4.29
CA ILE A 93 -8.83 5.29 -3.28
C ILE A 93 -9.79 5.21 -2.11
N GLU A 94 -10.55 4.12 -2.06
CA GLU A 94 -11.59 3.94 -1.04
C GLU A 94 -11.06 3.30 0.24
N SER A 95 -10.07 2.41 0.13
CA SER A 95 -9.53 1.69 1.27
C SER A 95 -8.12 1.20 1.03
N LEU A 96 -7.44 0.88 2.10
CA LEU A 96 -6.14 0.23 2.11
C LEU A 96 -6.04 -0.74 3.28
N ASP A 97 -5.11 -1.68 3.22
CA ASP A 97 -4.74 -2.53 4.34
C ASP A 97 -3.23 -2.50 4.59
N THR A 98 -2.86 -2.75 5.82
CA THR A 98 -1.46 -2.89 6.22
C THR A 98 -1.33 -3.52 7.60
N SER A 99 -0.37 -4.41 7.76
CA SER A 99 0.05 -4.93 9.06
C SER A 99 1.20 -4.12 9.68
N ASN A 100 1.73 -3.15 8.95
CA ASN A 100 2.99 -2.49 9.29
C ASN A 100 2.99 -1.79 10.67
N PRO A 101 1.95 -1.03 11.07
CA PRO A 101 1.90 -0.41 12.40
C PRO A 101 1.95 -1.43 13.53
N ILE A 102 1.26 -2.56 13.35
CA ILE A 102 1.20 -3.63 14.35
C ILE A 102 2.55 -4.32 14.47
N ILE A 103 3.13 -4.76 13.34
CA ILE A 103 4.43 -5.46 13.32
C ILE A 103 5.54 -4.60 13.93
N HIS A 104 5.59 -3.30 13.62
CA HIS A 104 6.55 -2.40 14.23
C HIS A 104 6.30 -2.24 15.73
N GLY A 105 5.04 -2.12 16.14
CA GLY A 105 4.68 -2.02 17.55
C GLY A 105 5.06 -3.25 18.37
N LEU A 106 4.85 -4.46 17.83
CA LEU A 106 5.27 -5.73 18.42
C LEU A 106 6.79 -5.80 18.63
N LYS A 107 7.57 -5.17 17.75
CA LYS A 107 9.03 -5.09 17.85
C LYS A 107 9.54 -3.90 18.64
N GLY A 108 8.68 -3.14 19.31
CA GLY A 108 9.05 -1.96 20.07
C GLY A 108 9.45 -0.75 19.21
N ILE A 109 9.21 -0.80 17.88
CA ILE A 109 9.57 0.27 16.95
C ILE A 109 8.40 1.23 16.83
N LYS A 110 8.65 2.54 17.06
CA LYS A 110 7.66 3.61 16.88
C LYS A 110 7.84 4.33 15.55
N TYR A 111 6.73 4.81 14.99
CA TYR A 111 6.73 5.75 13.86
C TYR A 111 7.10 7.16 14.32
N GLU A 112 8.28 7.37 14.85
CA GLU A 112 8.75 8.67 15.33
C GLU A 112 9.19 9.58 14.20
N HIS A 113 9.75 8.97 13.16
CA HIS A 113 10.15 9.66 11.96
C HIS A 113 9.38 9.10 10.79
N TYR A 114 8.78 9.97 10.02
CA TYR A 114 8.10 9.66 8.75
C TYR A 114 9.08 9.18 7.67
N GLY A 115 10.19 8.56 8.10
CA GLY A 115 11.16 7.96 7.21
C GLY A 115 10.57 6.77 6.45
N LEU A 116 11.04 6.59 5.24
CA LEU A 116 10.78 5.41 4.41
C LEU A 116 11.58 4.23 4.98
N LYS A 117 11.23 3.80 6.20
CA LYS A 117 11.88 2.63 6.82
C LYS A 117 11.33 1.36 6.19
N GLU A 118 12.22 0.45 5.91
CA GLU A 118 11.85 -0.90 5.47
C GLU A 118 10.97 -1.57 6.51
N LYS A 119 9.95 -2.26 6.04
CA LYS A 119 9.23 -3.22 6.87
C LYS A 119 10.23 -4.29 7.26
N ASP A 120 10.44 -4.45 8.55
CA ASP A 120 11.27 -5.54 9.06
C ASP A 120 10.67 -6.88 8.59
N PRO A 121 11.43 -7.73 7.90
CA PRO A 121 10.95 -9.05 7.47
C PRO A 121 10.72 -9.91 8.71
N THR A 122 9.51 -9.89 9.21
CA THR A 122 9.10 -10.74 10.34
C THR A 122 8.30 -11.90 9.79
N LYS A 123 8.70 -13.10 10.10
CA LYS A 123 7.90 -14.29 9.86
C LYS A 123 6.79 -14.37 10.91
N ILE A 124 5.65 -14.92 10.54
CA ILE A 124 4.48 -15.03 11.43
C ILE A 124 4.82 -15.88 12.67
N ASP A 125 5.59 -16.94 12.49
CA ASP A 125 6.07 -17.80 13.57
C ASP A 125 6.90 -17.04 14.65
N GLN A 126 7.63 -16.02 14.26
CA GLN A 126 8.37 -15.14 15.19
C GLN A 126 7.46 -14.20 15.99
N LEU A 127 6.19 -14.04 15.61
CA LEU A 127 5.22 -13.21 16.32
C LEU A 127 4.47 -13.97 17.41
N GLU A 128 4.42 -15.30 17.33
CA GLU A 128 3.73 -16.17 18.31
C GLU A 128 4.47 -16.16 19.67
N GLU A 129 5.75 -15.86 19.69
CA GLU A 129 6.60 -15.80 20.89
C GLU A 129 6.61 -14.40 21.56
N VAL A 130 5.93 -13.40 20.96
CA VAL A 130 5.95 -12.02 21.49
C VAL A 130 4.93 -11.90 22.60
N GLU A 131 5.39 -11.71 23.85
CA GLU A 131 4.52 -11.39 24.96
C GLU A 131 3.85 -10.02 24.78
N ILE A 132 2.52 -9.98 24.85
CA ILE A 132 1.74 -8.77 24.69
C ILE A 132 1.71 -7.99 26.02
N THR A 133 2.75 -7.23 26.26
CA THR A 133 2.85 -6.35 27.43
C THR A 133 2.11 -5.02 27.20
N SER A 134 1.86 -4.27 28.29
CA SER A 134 1.29 -2.92 28.19
C SER A 134 2.14 -1.98 27.32
N ASN A 135 3.46 -2.12 27.33
CA ASN A 135 4.36 -1.33 26.50
C ASN A 135 4.22 -1.68 25.00
N VAL A 136 4.07 -2.95 24.69
CA VAL A 136 3.81 -3.41 23.31
C VAL A 136 2.49 -2.83 22.80
N LEU A 137 1.42 -2.92 23.59
CA LEU A 137 0.12 -2.33 23.25
C LEU A 137 0.21 -0.80 23.06
N TYR A 138 0.95 -0.11 23.89
CA TYR A 138 1.21 1.32 23.74
C TYR A 138 1.89 1.62 22.40
N ASN A 139 2.94 0.88 22.02
CA ASN A 139 3.65 1.08 20.77
C ASN A 139 2.77 0.81 19.55
N ILE A 140 1.95 -0.25 19.59
CA ILE A 140 0.98 -0.55 18.53
C ILE A 140 -0.02 0.60 18.37
N ASN A 141 -0.63 1.06 19.48
CA ASN A 141 -1.60 2.14 19.43
C ASN A 141 -0.97 3.45 18.94
N TYR A 142 0.24 3.78 19.38
CA TYR A 142 1.00 4.92 18.90
C TYR A 142 1.18 4.87 17.39
N ASN A 143 1.62 3.73 16.85
CA ASN A 143 1.84 3.55 15.42
C ASN A 143 0.53 3.61 14.62
N LEU A 144 -0.57 3.05 15.12
CA LEU A 144 -1.89 3.14 14.49
C LEU A 144 -2.38 4.59 14.41
N ILE A 145 -2.21 5.37 15.47
CA ILE A 145 -2.57 6.79 15.49
C ILE A 145 -1.73 7.56 14.47
N LYS A 146 -0.42 7.33 14.47
CA LYS A 146 0.48 7.96 13.50
C LYS A 146 0.14 7.59 12.06
N PHE A 147 -0.12 6.31 11.79
CA PHE A 147 -0.54 5.87 10.47
C PHE A 147 -1.82 6.57 10.02
N LYS A 148 -2.84 6.65 10.88
CA LYS A 148 -4.10 7.34 10.58
C LYS A 148 -3.92 8.85 10.29
N GLN A 149 -2.90 9.49 10.83
CA GLN A 149 -2.62 10.90 10.55
C GLN A 149 -2.21 11.12 9.09
N PHE A 150 -1.61 10.14 8.42
CA PHE A 150 -1.28 10.22 6.99
C PHE A 150 -2.50 10.07 6.09
N LEU A 151 -3.58 9.49 6.59
CA LEU A 151 -4.80 9.27 5.82
C LEU A 151 -5.71 10.51 5.79
N LYS A 152 -5.42 11.51 6.62
CA LYS A 152 -6.14 12.78 6.67
C LYS A 152 -5.50 13.80 5.73
#